data_19d633546be89f0694ea0a08d63b99a7
#
_entry.id   19d633546be89f0694ea0a08d63b99a7
#
_cell.length_a   1.000
_cell.length_b   1.000
_cell.length_c   1.000
_cell.angle_alpha   90.00
_cell.angle_beta   90.00
_cell.angle_gamma   90.00
#
_symmetry.space_group_name_H-M   'P 1'
#
loop_
_entity.id
_entity.type
_entity.pdbx_description
1 polymer ?
#
loop_
_entity_poly.entity_id
_entity_poly.type
_entity_poly.pdbx_seq_one_letter_code
_entity_poly.pdbx_strand_id
1 'polypeptide(L)'
;EKQRARLRLRRIGFVLQASGLVPFLRLNDQFSLHDRAARTQGDTDRRDHLLDSLGITKRAHAYPSELSGGERQRAAIAVALYHDPDIILADEPTASLDTRRAQDVAHLLADQTHELGKATVMVTHDERLLPVCDRVLAMHDGVLTEQDAPKDSERQSGSRDDR
;
A
#
# COMPACT_ATOMS: atom_id res chain seq x y z
N GLU A 1 -5.96 9.57 -25.23
CA GLU A 1 -6.51 8.83 -24.08
C GLU A 1 -5.86 7.45 -23.90
N LYS A 2 -5.77 6.60 -24.92
CA LYS A 2 -5.20 5.24 -24.83
C LYS A 2 -3.74 5.22 -24.33
N GLN A 3 -2.89 6.17 -24.74
CA GLN A 3 -1.50 6.24 -24.26
C GLN A 3 -1.41 6.60 -22.77
N ARG A 4 -2.21 7.55 -22.28
CA ARG A 4 -2.27 7.93 -20.86
C ARG A 4 -2.78 6.76 -19.99
N ALA A 5 -3.79 6.02 -20.46
CA ALA A 5 -4.29 4.85 -19.77
C ALA A 5 -3.23 3.75 -19.64
N ARG A 6 -2.47 3.50 -20.73
CA ARG A 6 -1.35 2.54 -20.70
C ARG A 6 -0.22 2.98 -19.78
N LEU A 7 0.12 4.28 -19.75
CA LEU A 7 1.14 4.82 -18.87
C LEU A 7 0.74 4.64 -17.41
N ARG A 8 -0.49 5.00 -17.04
CA ARG A 8 -1.02 4.80 -15.68
C ARG A 8 -0.95 3.33 -15.28
N LEU A 9 -1.45 2.44 -16.15
CA LEU A 9 -1.49 1.00 -15.87
C LEU A 9 -0.08 0.38 -15.66
N ARG A 10 0.95 0.99 -16.25
CA ARG A 10 2.34 0.48 -16.15
C ARG A 10 3.20 1.15 -15.10
N ARG A 11 2.91 2.41 -14.77
CA ARG A 11 3.81 3.24 -13.96
C ARG A 11 3.23 3.65 -12.61
N ILE A 12 1.92 3.49 -12.42
CA ILE A 12 1.25 3.97 -11.21
C ILE A 12 0.50 2.82 -10.57
N GLY A 13 0.85 2.51 -9.32
CA GLY A 13 0.08 1.65 -8.44
C GLY A 13 -0.94 2.48 -7.67
N PHE A 14 -2.15 1.95 -7.50
CA PHE A 14 -3.19 2.63 -6.71
C PHE A 14 -3.58 1.77 -5.51
N VAL A 15 -3.50 2.34 -4.32
CA VAL A 15 -4.04 1.77 -3.09
C VAL A 15 -5.20 2.65 -2.65
N LEU A 16 -6.42 2.14 -2.75
CA LEU A 16 -7.63 2.90 -2.50
C LEU A 16 -8.19 2.60 -1.10
N GLN A 17 -8.92 3.54 -0.53
CA GLN A 17 -9.62 3.41 0.74
C GLN A 17 -10.50 2.14 0.80
N ALA A 18 -11.25 1.85 -0.27
CA ALA A 18 -12.11 0.69 -0.40
C ALA A 18 -11.39 -0.57 -0.93
N SER A 19 -10.07 -0.67 -0.78
CA SER A 19 -9.16 -1.72 -1.29
C SER A 19 -9.12 -1.92 -2.81
N GLY A 20 -10.14 -1.53 -3.56
CA GLY A 20 -10.19 -1.65 -5.02
C GLY A 20 -10.17 -3.08 -5.58
N LEU A 21 -10.24 -4.10 -4.72
CA LEU A 21 -10.27 -5.50 -5.15
C LEU A 21 -11.62 -5.84 -5.78
N VAL A 22 -11.57 -6.60 -6.89
CA VAL A 22 -12.77 -7.09 -7.58
C VAL A 22 -13.42 -8.18 -6.74
N PRO A 23 -14.66 -8.03 -6.25
CA PRO A 23 -15.22 -8.86 -5.18
C PRO A 23 -15.46 -10.33 -5.57
N PHE A 24 -15.63 -10.62 -6.85
CA PHE A 24 -15.89 -11.96 -7.38
C PHE A 24 -14.63 -12.65 -7.94
N LEU A 25 -13.46 -12.05 -7.80
CA LEU A 25 -12.17 -12.66 -8.14
C LEU A 25 -11.41 -13.05 -6.87
N ARG A 26 -10.77 -14.21 -6.90
CA ARG A 26 -9.81 -14.62 -5.88
C ARG A 26 -8.58 -13.72 -5.92
N LEU A 27 -7.81 -13.68 -4.84
CA LEU A 27 -6.63 -12.82 -4.76
C LEU A 27 -5.65 -13.09 -5.92
N ASN A 28 -5.36 -14.34 -6.24
CA ASN A 28 -4.51 -14.68 -7.39
C ASN A 28 -5.08 -14.18 -8.72
N ASP A 29 -6.40 -14.18 -8.88
CA ASP A 29 -7.04 -13.77 -10.12
C ASP A 29 -7.00 -12.24 -10.32
N GLN A 30 -6.83 -11.47 -9.24
CA GLN A 30 -6.62 -10.01 -9.30
C GLN A 30 -5.35 -9.67 -10.10
N PHE A 31 -4.26 -10.39 -9.85
CA PHE A 31 -3.00 -10.23 -10.57
C PHE A 31 -3.17 -10.60 -12.04
N SER A 32 -3.83 -11.73 -12.33
CA SER A 32 -4.13 -12.16 -13.69
C SER A 32 -5.01 -11.16 -14.46
N LEU A 33 -5.93 -10.48 -13.76
CA LEU A 33 -6.73 -9.41 -14.37
C LEU A 33 -5.84 -8.25 -14.80
N HIS A 34 -4.87 -7.86 -13.97
CA HIS A 34 -3.90 -6.82 -14.31
C HIS A 34 -3.10 -7.20 -15.56
N ASP A 35 -2.55 -8.43 -15.62
CA ASP A 35 -1.76 -8.91 -16.75
C ASP A 35 -2.54 -8.87 -18.05
N ARG A 36 -3.81 -9.32 -18.02
CA ARG A 36 -4.71 -9.24 -19.19
C ARG A 36 -4.95 -7.81 -19.63
N ALA A 37 -5.19 -6.88 -18.69
CA ALA A 37 -5.42 -5.48 -18.99
C ALA A 37 -4.17 -4.80 -19.56
N ALA A 38 -3.00 -5.09 -18.99
CA ALA A 38 -1.72 -4.57 -19.43
C ALA A 38 -1.17 -5.25 -20.69
N ARG A 39 -1.71 -6.42 -21.06
CA ARG A 39 -1.21 -7.32 -22.11
C ARG A 39 0.24 -7.74 -21.83
N THR A 40 0.51 -8.10 -20.61
CA THR A 40 1.78 -8.64 -20.14
C THR A 40 1.67 -10.13 -19.88
N GLN A 41 2.80 -10.81 -19.86
CA GLN A 41 2.89 -12.16 -19.34
C GLN A 41 2.91 -12.08 -17.79
N GLY A 42 2.17 -12.96 -17.13
CA GLY A 42 2.12 -13.01 -15.68
C GLY A 42 3.50 -13.33 -15.07
N ASP A 43 3.82 -12.67 -13.97
CA ASP A 43 5.02 -12.90 -13.16
C ASP A 43 4.61 -13.59 -11.85
N THR A 44 4.67 -14.93 -11.86
CA THR A 44 4.29 -15.73 -10.69
C THR A 44 5.27 -15.57 -9.53
N ASP A 45 6.56 -15.42 -9.82
CA ASP A 45 7.59 -15.31 -8.79
C ASP A 45 7.43 -13.98 -8.04
N ARG A 46 7.20 -12.90 -8.77
CA ARG A 46 6.91 -11.59 -8.18
C ARG A 46 5.63 -11.59 -7.37
N ARG A 47 4.56 -12.20 -7.88
CA ARG A 47 3.29 -12.33 -7.14
C ARG A 47 3.51 -13.06 -5.82
N ASP A 48 4.18 -14.22 -5.86
CA ASP A 48 4.40 -15.06 -4.69
C ASP A 48 5.32 -14.38 -3.68
N HIS A 49 6.35 -13.67 -4.13
CA HIS A 49 7.19 -12.83 -3.29
C HIS A 49 6.39 -11.72 -2.58
N LEU A 50 5.51 -11.00 -3.30
CA LEU A 50 4.66 -9.96 -2.69
C LEU A 50 3.67 -10.54 -1.68
N LEU A 51 3.06 -11.68 -1.97
CA LEU A 51 2.15 -12.34 -1.03
C LEU A 51 2.87 -12.79 0.25
N ASP A 52 4.12 -13.24 0.11
CA ASP A 52 4.94 -13.68 1.24
C ASP A 52 5.40 -12.50 2.09
N SER A 53 6.00 -11.48 1.48
CA SER A 53 6.46 -10.26 2.18
C SER A 53 5.34 -9.53 2.92
N LEU A 54 4.12 -9.59 2.38
CA LEU A 54 2.92 -9.02 2.98
C LEU A 54 2.19 -9.97 3.95
N GLY A 55 2.71 -11.19 4.16
CA GLY A 55 2.17 -12.17 5.11
C GLY A 55 0.76 -12.67 4.76
N ILE A 56 0.41 -12.75 3.47
CA ILE A 56 -0.91 -13.17 2.99
C ILE A 56 -0.88 -14.35 2.01
N THR A 57 0.22 -15.06 1.91
CA THR A 57 0.38 -16.25 1.02
C THR A 57 -0.76 -17.25 1.21
N LYS A 58 -1.17 -17.52 2.47
CA LYS A 58 -2.27 -18.45 2.79
C LYS A 58 -3.64 -17.98 2.27
N ARG A 59 -3.75 -16.73 1.85
CA ARG A 59 -4.98 -16.10 1.34
C ARG A 59 -5.03 -16.01 -0.19
N ALA A 60 -4.04 -16.56 -0.89
CA ALA A 60 -3.92 -16.50 -2.35
C ALA A 60 -5.19 -16.95 -3.10
N HIS A 61 -5.93 -17.91 -2.56
CA HIS A 61 -7.15 -18.43 -3.14
C HIS A 61 -8.46 -17.89 -2.50
N ALA A 62 -8.35 -16.99 -1.53
CA ALA A 62 -9.50 -16.39 -0.87
C ALA A 62 -10.15 -15.30 -1.73
N TYR A 63 -11.47 -15.13 -1.59
CA TYR A 63 -12.19 -13.99 -2.12
C TYR A 63 -12.05 -12.78 -1.18
N PRO A 64 -12.19 -11.54 -1.67
CA PRO A 64 -12.12 -10.35 -0.83
C PRO A 64 -13.06 -10.37 0.39
N SER A 65 -14.22 -11.01 0.27
CA SER A 65 -15.19 -11.17 1.36
C SER A 65 -14.71 -12.08 2.49
N GLU A 66 -13.75 -12.96 2.23
CA GLU A 66 -13.18 -13.92 3.19
C GLU A 66 -11.95 -13.35 3.92
N LEU A 67 -11.51 -12.14 3.53
CA LEU A 67 -10.36 -11.45 4.10
C LEU A 67 -10.80 -10.51 5.25
N SER A 68 -10.01 -10.44 6.32
CA SER A 68 -10.13 -9.37 7.31
C SER A 68 -9.82 -8.00 6.68
N GLY A 69 -10.16 -6.89 7.35
CA GLY A 69 -9.85 -5.55 6.86
C GLY A 69 -8.35 -5.35 6.54
N GLY A 70 -7.47 -5.76 7.47
CA GLY A 70 -6.03 -5.69 7.28
C GLY A 70 -5.52 -6.63 6.17
N GLU A 71 -6.07 -7.84 6.03
CA GLU A 71 -5.71 -8.74 4.92
C GLU A 71 -6.14 -8.17 3.57
N ARG A 72 -7.34 -7.56 3.49
CA ARG A 72 -7.79 -6.88 2.27
C ARG A 72 -6.86 -5.73 1.88
N GLN A 73 -6.42 -4.94 2.87
CA GLN A 73 -5.54 -3.81 2.60
C GLN A 73 -4.16 -4.29 2.14
N ARG A 74 -3.58 -5.30 2.78
CA ARG A 74 -2.33 -5.92 2.33
C ARG A 74 -2.46 -6.52 0.92
N ALA A 75 -3.60 -7.14 0.63
CA ALA A 75 -3.89 -7.64 -0.71
C ALA A 75 -3.96 -6.51 -1.75
N ALA A 76 -4.59 -5.38 -1.42
CA ALA A 76 -4.63 -4.21 -2.28
C ALA A 76 -3.22 -3.65 -2.55
N ILE A 77 -2.36 -3.59 -1.53
CA ILE A 77 -0.96 -3.18 -1.67
C ILE A 77 -0.20 -4.16 -2.57
N ALA A 78 -0.36 -5.48 -2.39
CA ALA A 78 0.26 -6.48 -3.25
C ALA A 78 -0.11 -6.28 -4.72
N VAL A 79 -1.39 -6.09 -5.01
CA VAL A 79 -1.89 -5.85 -6.37
C VAL A 79 -1.37 -4.52 -6.94
N ALA A 80 -1.29 -3.47 -6.12
CA ALA A 80 -0.77 -2.17 -6.54
C ALA A 80 0.74 -2.20 -6.88
N LEU A 81 1.51 -3.06 -6.19
CA LEU A 81 2.96 -3.21 -6.39
C LEU A 81 3.31 -4.22 -7.49
N TYR A 82 2.37 -5.09 -7.89
CA TYR A 82 2.66 -6.26 -8.73
C TYR A 82 3.31 -5.92 -10.08
N HIS A 83 2.84 -4.88 -10.73
CA HIS A 83 3.33 -4.49 -12.06
C HIS A 83 4.59 -3.60 -12.05
N ASP A 84 5.26 -3.54 -10.91
CA ASP A 84 6.49 -2.76 -10.71
C ASP A 84 6.34 -1.26 -11.04
N PRO A 85 5.36 -0.58 -10.42
CA PRO A 85 5.13 0.84 -10.68
C PRO A 85 6.32 1.70 -10.21
N ASP A 86 6.52 2.85 -10.83
CA ASP A 86 7.50 3.84 -10.35
C ASP A 86 6.92 4.66 -9.19
N ILE A 87 5.60 4.85 -9.19
CA ILE A 87 4.87 5.69 -8.22
C ILE A 87 3.68 4.91 -7.66
N ILE A 88 3.49 5.01 -6.36
CA ILE A 88 2.32 4.49 -5.65
C ILE A 88 1.49 5.67 -5.16
N LEU A 89 0.21 5.67 -5.48
CA LEU A 89 -0.76 6.63 -4.98
C LEU A 89 -1.69 5.92 -4.00
N ALA A 90 -1.62 6.29 -2.73
CA ALA A 90 -2.42 5.71 -1.66
C ALA A 90 -3.42 6.76 -1.14
N ASP A 91 -4.69 6.51 -1.36
CA ASP A 91 -5.79 7.38 -0.95
C ASP A 91 -6.49 6.78 0.27
N GLU A 92 -6.28 7.39 1.44
CA GLU A 92 -6.80 6.94 2.74
C GLU A 92 -6.61 5.42 2.98
N PRO A 93 -5.39 4.89 2.80
CA PRO A 93 -5.17 3.44 2.76
C PRO A 93 -5.46 2.73 4.09
N THR A 94 -5.71 3.47 5.15
CA THR A 94 -5.91 2.94 6.51
C THR A 94 -7.25 3.33 7.14
N ALA A 95 -8.10 4.08 6.44
CA ALA A 95 -9.34 4.66 7.00
C ALA A 95 -10.33 3.64 7.57
N SER A 96 -10.32 2.40 7.10
CA SER A 96 -11.20 1.32 7.58
C SER A 96 -10.57 0.43 8.67
N LEU A 97 -9.41 0.81 9.19
CA LEU A 97 -8.64 0.02 10.14
C LEU A 97 -8.63 0.65 11.54
N ASP A 98 -8.50 -0.18 12.57
CA ASP A 98 -8.17 0.32 13.90
C ASP A 98 -6.73 0.88 13.96
N THR A 99 -6.44 1.68 14.97
CA THR A 99 -5.19 2.43 15.10
C THR A 99 -3.94 1.56 14.91
N ARG A 100 -3.88 0.39 15.57
CA ARG A 100 -2.71 -0.51 15.48
C ARG A 100 -2.53 -1.04 14.07
N ARG A 101 -3.60 -1.53 13.46
CA ARG A 101 -3.57 -2.06 12.08
C ARG A 101 -3.28 -0.98 11.06
N ALA A 102 -3.74 0.26 11.31
CA ALA A 102 -3.43 1.41 10.46
C ALA A 102 -1.93 1.69 10.44
N GLN A 103 -1.29 1.71 11.60
CA GLN A 103 0.16 1.87 11.71
C GLN A 103 0.92 0.71 11.05
N ASP A 104 0.52 -0.55 11.32
CA ASP A 104 1.14 -1.72 10.71
C ASP A 104 1.11 -1.65 9.17
N VAL A 105 -0.02 -1.22 8.58
CA VAL A 105 -0.16 -1.07 7.13
C VAL A 105 0.66 0.10 6.58
N ALA A 106 0.71 1.22 7.30
CA ALA A 106 1.49 2.38 6.86
C ALA A 106 3.01 2.08 6.87
N HIS A 107 3.51 1.44 7.94
CA HIS A 107 4.90 0.97 7.99
C HIS A 107 5.21 -0.01 6.87
N LEU A 108 4.34 -1.00 6.66
CA LEU A 108 4.50 -1.97 5.60
C LEU A 108 4.59 -1.30 4.22
N LEU A 109 3.74 -0.31 3.94
CA LEU A 109 3.77 0.42 2.68
C LEU A 109 5.06 1.23 2.53
N ALA A 110 5.55 1.87 3.60
CA ALA A 110 6.81 2.60 3.60
C ALA A 110 8.00 1.66 3.38
N ASP A 111 8.07 0.54 4.11
CA ASP A 111 9.13 -0.45 3.98
C ASP A 111 9.20 -1.00 2.54
N GLN A 112 8.06 -1.42 1.98
CA GLN A 112 8.00 -1.89 0.59
C GLN A 112 8.40 -0.81 -0.43
N THR A 113 8.05 0.46 -0.15
CA THR A 113 8.42 1.60 -0.99
C THR A 113 9.94 1.81 -1.01
N HIS A 114 10.57 1.79 0.17
CA HIS A 114 12.00 1.95 0.32
C HIS A 114 12.79 0.75 -0.26
N GLU A 115 12.38 -0.47 0.08
CA GLU A 115 13.01 -1.71 -0.41
C GLU A 115 13.00 -1.81 -1.94
N LEU A 116 11.91 -1.38 -2.57
CA LEU A 116 11.76 -1.42 -4.03
C LEU A 116 12.25 -0.14 -4.73
N GLY A 117 12.72 0.86 -3.98
CA GLY A 117 13.20 2.14 -4.52
C GLY A 117 12.11 2.92 -5.27
N LYS A 118 10.86 2.91 -4.76
CA LYS A 118 9.70 3.58 -5.35
C LYS A 118 9.45 4.95 -4.72
N ALA A 119 8.53 5.72 -5.31
CA ALA A 119 7.97 6.91 -4.69
C ALA A 119 6.52 6.65 -4.30
N THR A 120 6.15 6.93 -3.04
CA THR A 120 4.77 6.80 -2.57
C THR A 120 4.23 8.17 -2.17
N VAL A 121 3.06 8.49 -2.67
CA VAL A 121 2.25 9.63 -2.19
C VAL A 121 1.04 9.08 -1.48
N MET A 122 0.96 9.32 -0.18
CA MET A 122 -0.18 8.94 0.66
C MET A 122 -1.00 10.19 1.02
N VAL A 123 -2.30 10.14 0.76
CA VAL A 123 -3.26 11.13 1.26
C VAL A 123 -3.93 10.53 2.48
N THR A 124 -3.89 11.25 3.61
CA THR A 124 -4.54 10.82 4.85
C THR A 124 -4.89 12.02 5.72
N HIS A 125 -5.90 11.87 6.56
CA HIS A 125 -6.23 12.79 7.64
C HIS A 125 -5.77 12.25 9.01
N ASP A 126 -5.13 11.10 9.05
CA ASP A 126 -4.62 10.49 10.29
C ASP A 126 -3.18 10.96 10.59
N GLU A 127 -3.06 11.98 11.43
CA GLU A 127 -1.77 12.56 11.83
C GLU A 127 -0.84 11.55 12.52
N ARG A 128 -1.38 10.44 13.06
CA ARG A 128 -0.58 9.38 13.70
C ARG A 128 0.30 8.62 12.72
N LEU A 129 0.05 8.76 11.43
CA LEU A 129 0.83 8.13 10.35
C LEU A 129 1.97 9.03 9.83
N LEU A 130 1.97 10.31 10.17
CA LEU A 130 2.98 11.26 9.69
C LEU A 130 4.43 10.86 10.03
N PRO A 131 4.72 10.26 11.21
CA PRO A 131 6.09 9.81 11.52
C PRO A 131 6.66 8.72 10.58
N VAL A 132 5.81 8.05 9.82
CA VAL A 132 6.22 7.03 8.84
C VAL A 132 6.69 7.65 7.53
N CYS A 133 6.35 8.93 7.29
CA CYS A 133 6.60 9.63 6.04
C CYS A 133 7.96 10.31 6.03
N ASP A 134 8.67 10.28 4.91
CA ASP A 134 9.92 11.04 4.72
C ASP A 134 9.67 12.54 4.60
N ARG A 135 8.50 12.92 4.04
CA ARG A 135 8.06 14.31 3.86
C ARG A 135 6.58 14.43 4.10
N VAL A 136 6.17 15.52 4.72
CA VAL A 136 4.78 15.85 4.99
C VAL A 136 4.39 17.15 4.29
N LEU A 137 3.29 17.11 3.56
CA LEU A 137 2.70 18.27 2.90
C LEU A 137 1.28 18.47 3.42
N ALA A 138 0.99 19.60 4.03
CA ALA A 138 -0.38 19.98 4.39
C ALA A 138 -1.06 20.75 3.27
N MET A 139 -2.34 20.42 3.03
CA MET A 139 -3.17 21.13 2.08
C MET A 139 -4.22 21.96 2.83
N HIS A 140 -4.19 23.28 2.61
CA HIS A 140 -5.17 24.22 3.15
C HIS A 140 -5.68 25.11 2.02
N ASP A 141 -6.97 25.16 1.81
CA ASP A 141 -7.62 26.00 0.79
C ASP A 141 -6.98 25.89 -0.60
N GLY A 142 -6.57 24.67 -0.99
CA GLY A 142 -5.95 24.41 -2.29
C GLY A 142 -4.45 24.77 -2.38
N VAL A 143 -3.84 25.18 -1.27
CA VAL A 143 -2.41 25.50 -1.19
C VAL A 143 -1.69 24.39 -0.43
N LEU A 144 -0.60 23.85 -1.03
CA LEU A 144 0.29 22.89 -0.38
C LEU A 144 1.43 23.62 0.32
N THR A 145 1.64 23.28 1.59
CA THR A 145 2.78 23.77 2.39
C THR A 145 3.53 22.58 2.97
N GLU A 146 4.85 22.64 2.91
CA GLU A 146 5.69 21.60 3.55
C GLU A 146 5.72 21.81 5.06
N GLN A 147 5.57 20.73 5.80
CA GLN A 147 5.67 20.68 7.25
C GLN A 147 6.84 19.80 7.65
N ASP A 148 7.48 20.11 8.77
CA ASP A 148 8.45 19.20 9.36
C ASP A 148 7.75 17.90 9.77
N ALA A 149 8.25 16.77 9.26
CA ALA A 149 7.75 15.48 9.71
C ALA A 149 8.03 15.32 11.21
N PRO A 150 7.04 14.91 12.01
CA PRO A 150 7.29 14.64 13.44
C PRO A 150 8.36 13.55 13.54
N LYS A 151 9.49 13.86 14.14
CA LYS A 151 10.56 12.87 14.34
C LYS A 151 10.09 11.85 15.36
N ASP A 152 10.27 10.58 15.09
CA ASP A 152 10.03 9.44 15.99
C ASP A 152 10.98 9.56 17.22
N SER A 153 10.66 10.41 18.20
CA SER A 153 11.45 10.63 19.42
C SER A 153 11.21 9.57 20.50
N GLU A 154 10.38 8.56 20.25
CA GLU A 154 9.97 7.58 21.29
C GLU A 154 10.36 6.12 21.06
N ARG A 155 11.15 5.79 20.04
CA ARG A 155 11.58 4.39 19.83
C ARG A 155 12.74 3.92 20.74
N GLN A 156 13.29 4.76 21.64
CA GLN A 156 14.46 4.40 22.47
C GLN A 156 14.26 4.35 23.98
N SER A 157 13.07 4.53 24.54
CA SER A 157 12.89 4.50 26.00
C SER A 157 12.22 3.25 26.57
N GLY A 158 11.96 2.21 25.76
CA GLY A 158 11.26 0.99 26.18
C GLY A 158 12.14 -0.22 26.52
N SER A 159 13.45 -0.05 26.77
CA SER A 159 14.30 -1.19 27.14
C SER A 159 15.38 -0.79 28.14
N ARG A 160 15.00 -0.61 29.38
CA ARG A 160 15.85 -0.76 30.60
C ARG A 160 15.04 -0.35 31.81
N ASP A 161 14.45 -1.29 32.48
CA ASP A 161 14.65 -1.50 33.90
C ASP A 161 13.95 -2.78 34.32
N ASP A 162 14.78 -3.79 34.49
CA ASP A 162 14.45 -4.97 35.26
C ASP A 162 15.48 -5.06 36.38
N ARG A 163 14.98 -4.97 37.58
CA ARG A 163 15.61 -5.53 38.78
C ARG A 163 14.58 -6.25 39.60
#